data_4e42110458c34b30b8b8f965a80d136f
#
_entry.id   4e42110458c34b30b8b8f965a80d136f
#
_cell.length_a   1.000
_cell.length_b   1.000
_cell.length_c   1.000
_cell.angle_alpha   90.00
_cell.angle_beta   90.00
_cell.angle_gamma   90.00
#
_symmetry.space_group_name_H-M   'P 1'
#
loop_
_entity.id
_entity.type
_entity.pdbx_description
1 polymer ?
#
loop_
_entity_poly.entity_id
_entity_poly.type
_entity_poly.pdbx_seq_one_letter_code
_entity_poly.pdbx_strand_id
1 'polypeptide(L)'
;MIFEWDPKKEQDNIRNHGLSFSVAKFAFNDSQRWERFDAAHSDYEDRWQTLALVDKVLFVVYTEQREVIRLISARIADENEERIYNGERDAGTWRKAN
;
A
#
# COMPACT_ATOMS: atom_id res chain seq x y z
N MET A 1 4.66 11.13 10.92
CA MET A 1 3.62 10.48 10.10
C MET A 1 2.66 9.74 11.03
N ILE A 2 1.39 10.02 10.89
CA ILE A 2 0.35 9.45 11.75
C ILE A 2 -0.45 8.44 10.93
N PHE A 3 -0.67 7.26 11.51
CA PHE A 3 -1.45 6.21 10.86
C PHE A 3 -2.77 6.02 11.59
N GLU A 4 -3.83 5.75 10.82
CA GLU A 4 -5.12 5.39 11.37
C GLU A 4 -5.76 4.31 10.49
N TRP A 5 -6.72 3.60 11.05
CA TRP A 5 -7.51 2.62 10.31
C TRP A 5 -8.74 2.22 11.11
N ASP A 6 -9.71 1.68 10.38
CA ASP A 6 -10.91 1.10 10.96
C ASP A 6 -10.56 -0.30 11.50
N PRO A 7 -10.75 -0.57 12.80
CA PRO A 7 -10.43 -1.89 13.37
C PRO A 7 -11.16 -3.05 12.69
N LYS A 8 -12.37 -2.81 12.21
CA LYS A 8 -13.11 -3.85 11.51
C LYS A 8 -12.48 -4.16 10.16
N LYS A 9 -12.03 -3.14 9.45
CA LYS A 9 -11.31 -3.34 8.19
C LYS A 9 -10.02 -4.10 8.40
N GLU A 10 -9.32 -3.85 9.51
CA GLU A 10 -8.11 -4.59 9.83
C GLU A 10 -8.42 -6.07 10.07
N GLN A 11 -9.49 -6.37 10.80
CA GLN A 11 -9.87 -7.75 11.03
C GLN A 11 -10.24 -8.47 9.75
N ASP A 12 -11.00 -7.79 8.88
CA ASP A 12 -11.34 -8.34 7.56
C ASP A 12 -10.07 -8.57 6.72
N ASN A 13 -9.13 -7.65 6.80
CA ASN A 13 -7.86 -7.76 6.07
C ASN A 13 -7.03 -8.95 6.55
N ILE A 14 -6.97 -9.15 7.87
CA ILE A 14 -6.26 -10.31 8.44
C ILE A 14 -6.93 -11.61 7.96
N ARG A 15 -8.26 -11.65 7.99
CA ARG A 15 -9.01 -12.84 7.56
C ARG A 15 -8.77 -13.14 6.08
N ASN A 16 -8.78 -12.11 5.23
CA ASN A 16 -8.72 -12.29 3.78
C ASN A 16 -7.29 -12.41 3.24
N HIS A 17 -6.31 -11.77 3.90
CA HIS A 17 -4.95 -11.64 3.37
C HIS A 17 -3.86 -12.01 4.36
N GLY A 18 -4.20 -12.30 5.61
CA GLY A 18 -3.23 -12.67 6.63
C GLY A 18 -2.33 -11.54 7.10
N LEU A 19 -2.71 -10.29 6.83
CA LEU A 19 -1.89 -9.13 7.17
C LEU A 19 -2.65 -8.16 8.05
N SER A 20 -2.01 -7.75 9.17
CA SER A 20 -2.52 -6.67 10.00
C SER A 20 -2.06 -5.32 9.45
N PHE A 21 -2.81 -4.27 9.77
CA PHE A 21 -2.38 -2.91 9.43
C PHE A 21 -1.25 -2.44 10.35
N SER A 22 -1.15 -3.04 11.54
CA SER A 22 -0.02 -2.79 12.44
C SER A 22 1.32 -3.18 11.82
N VAL A 23 1.31 -4.19 10.94
CA VAL A 23 2.49 -4.58 10.16
C VAL A 23 2.58 -3.77 8.88
N ALA A 24 1.47 -3.64 8.15
CA ALA A 24 1.47 -2.98 6.84
C ALA A 24 1.92 -1.52 6.90
N LYS A 25 1.71 -0.83 8.03
CA LYS A 25 2.13 0.57 8.16
C LYS A 25 3.63 0.76 7.96
N PHE A 26 4.43 -0.27 8.20
CA PHE A 26 5.88 -0.19 8.01
C PHE A 26 6.28 -0.09 6.53
N ALA A 27 5.34 -0.29 5.61
CA ALA A 27 5.57 -0.06 4.18
C ALA A 27 6.10 1.36 3.92
N PHE A 28 5.65 2.33 4.71
CA PHE A 28 6.01 3.74 4.51
C PHE A 28 7.42 4.07 4.99
N ASN A 29 8.10 3.12 5.63
CA ASN A 29 9.51 3.26 6.01
C ASN A 29 10.46 2.77 4.91
N ASP A 30 9.94 2.12 3.88
CA ASP A 30 10.76 1.62 2.79
C ASP A 30 11.11 2.77 1.84
N SER A 31 12.39 3.15 1.81
CA SER A 31 12.87 4.23 0.96
C SER A 31 12.82 3.89 -0.53
N GLN A 32 12.62 2.62 -0.87
CA GLN A 32 12.56 2.15 -2.25
C GLN A 32 11.13 1.88 -2.71
N ARG A 33 10.14 2.26 -1.92
CA ARG A 33 8.75 2.00 -2.28
C ARG A 33 8.32 2.78 -3.52
N TRP A 34 7.34 2.22 -4.22
CA TRP A 34 6.68 2.83 -5.35
C TRP A 34 5.28 3.26 -4.95
N GLU A 35 4.75 4.27 -5.62
CA GLU A 35 3.39 4.71 -5.38
C GLU A 35 2.65 4.96 -6.68
N ARG A 36 1.32 4.92 -6.60
CA ARG A 36 0.45 5.16 -7.74
C ARG A 36 -0.90 5.64 -7.24
N PHE A 37 -1.49 6.61 -7.97
CA PHE A 37 -2.87 7.03 -7.71
C PHE A 37 -3.82 5.92 -8.15
N ASP A 38 -4.83 5.61 -7.31
CA ASP A 38 -5.83 4.59 -7.60
C ASP A 38 -7.02 5.24 -8.29
N ALA A 39 -6.92 5.43 -9.60
CA ALA A 39 -7.95 6.12 -10.39
C ALA A 39 -9.30 5.39 -10.37
N ALA A 40 -9.27 4.06 -10.26
CA ALA A 40 -10.47 3.25 -10.32
C ALA A 40 -11.35 3.35 -9.06
N HIS A 41 -10.75 3.71 -7.91
CA HIS A 41 -11.44 3.70 -6.61
C HIS A 41 -11.38 5.03 -5.89
N SER A 42 -11.23 6.14 -6.63
CA SER A 42 -11.11 7.47 -6.05
C SER A 42 -12.36 8.34 -6.26
N ASP A 43 -13.55 7.73 -6.30
CA ASP A 43 -14.80 8.44 -6.56
C ASP A 43 -15.18 9.42 -5.45
N TYR A 44 -14.96 9.05 -4.19
CA TYR A 44 -15.35 9.84 -3.03
C TYR A 44 -14.17 10.45 -2.29
N GLU A 45 -13.01 9.82 -2.40
CA GLU A 45 -11.79 10.29 -1.77
C GLU A 45 -10.62 9.78 -2.59
N ASP A 46 -9.52 10.53 -2.59
CA ASP A 46 -8.33 10.14 -3.31
C ASP A 46 -7.66 8.96 -2.63
N ARG A 47 -7.60 7.83 -3.32
CA ARG A 47 -6.92 6.63 -2.86
C ARG A 47 -5.62 6.45 -3.61
N TRP A 48 -4.64 5.95 -2.88
CA TRP A 48 -3.31 5.69 -3.39
C TRP A 48 -2.94 4.24 -3.14
N GLN A 49 -1.99 3.76 -3.91
CA GLN A 49 -1.43 2.42 -3.77
C GLN A 49 0.07 2.54 -3.59
N THR A 50 0.65 1.68 -2.75
CA THR A 50 2.10 1.59 -2.64
C THR A 50 2.56 0.13 -2.72
N LEU A 51 3.71 -0.07 -3.37
CA LEU A 51 4.45 -1.33 -3.35
C LEU A 51 5.66 -1.09 -2.47
N ALA A 52 5.81 -1.87 -1.42
CA ALA A 52 6.86 -1.65 -0.43
C ALA A 52 7.29 -2.96 0.21
N LEU A 53 8.54 -3.03 0.61
CA LEU A 53 9.10 -4.20 1.24
C LEU A 53 8.91 -4.13 2.76
N VAL A 54 8.18 -5.11 3.30
CA VAL A 54 8.04 -5.36 4.72
C VAL A 54 8.14 -6.86 4.86
N ASP A 55 9.34 -7.39 4.97
CA ASP A 55 9.66 -8.82 4.89
C ASP A 55 9.40 -9.37 3.47
N LYS A 56 8.23 -9.10 2.93
CA LYS A 56 7.86 -9.37 1.53
C LYS A 56 7.38 -8.09 0.89
N VAL A 57 7.31 -8.06 -0.44
CA VAL A 57 6.71 -6.91 -1.11
C VAL A 57 5.21 -6.92 -0.87
N LEU A 58 4.69 -5.83 -0.34
CA LEU A 58 3.28 -5.66 -0.05
C LEU A 58 2.66 -4.66 -1.03
N PHE A 59 1.38 -4.87 -1.30
CA PHE A 59 0.53 -3.92 -2.01
C PHE A 59 -0.43 -3.33 -0.99
N VAL A 60 -0.33 -2.03 -0.74
CA VAL A 60 -1.12 -1.35 0.29
C VAL A 60 -1.94 -0.23 -0.33
N VAL A 61 -3.23 -0.18 0.01
CA VAL A 61 -4.14 0.89 -0.42
C VAL A 61 -4.38 1.81 0.78
N TYR A 62 -4.30 3.11 0.53
CA TYR A 62 -4.37 4.09 1.61
C TYR A 62 -4.88 5.44 1.08
N THR A 63 -5.27 6.30 2.02
CA THR A 63 -5.49 7.72 1.75
C THR A 63 -4.50 8.53 2.57
N GLU A 64 -4.16 9.70 2.08
CA GLU A 64 -3.28 10.60 2.81
C GLU A 64 -3.89 11.99 2.85
N GLN A 65 -4.02 12.55 4.06
CA GLN A 65 -4.57 13.87 4.25
C GLN A 65 -3.90 14.51 5.48
N ARG A 66 -3.22 15.63 5.30
CA ARG A 66 -2.59 16.37 6.39
C ARG A 66 -1.68 15.53 7.27
N GLU A 67 -0.78 14.80 6.67
CA GLU A 67 0.18 13.92 7.37
C GLU A 67 -0.45 12.71 8.05
N VAL A 68 -1.74 12.50 7.88
CA VAL A 68 -2.41 11.29 8.38
C VAL A 68 -2.58 10.32 7.22
N ILE A 69 -2.11 9.10 7.40
CA ILE A 69 -2.29 8.01 6.44
C ILE A 69 -3.32 7.06 7.01
N ARG A 70 -4.42 6.88 6.28
CA ARG A 70 -5.44 5.91 6.65
C ARG A 70 -5.29 4.67 5.76
N LEU A 71 -5.01 3.54 6.41
CA LEU A 71 -4.86 2.27 5.71
C LEU A 71 -6.23 1.70 5.39
N ILE A 72 -6.39 1.21 4.17
CA ILE A 72 -7.65 0.67 3.68
C ILE A 72 -7.56 -0.83 3.43
N SER A 73 -6.47 -1.29 2.80
CA SER A 73 -6.22 -2.71 2.59
C SER A 73 -4.74 -2.97 2.38
N ALA A 74 -4.33 -4.20 2.64
CA ALA A 74 -2.95 -4.62 2.45
C ALA A 74 -2.93 -6.11 2.09
N ARG A 75 -2.13 -6.46 1.10
CA ARG A 75 -1.91 -7.85 0.71
C ARG A 75 -0.49 -8.03 0.22
N ILE A 76 -0.07 -9.26 0.12
CA ILE A 76 1.22 -9.57 -0.50
C ILE A 76 1.10 -9.25 -1.99
N ALA A 77 2.14 -8.64 -2.55
CA ALA A 77 2.19 -8.30 -3.97
C ALA A 77 2.11 -9.57 -4.83
N ASP A 78 1.46 -9.46 -5.98
CA ASP A 78 1.50 -10.54 -6.96
C ASP A 78 2.85 -10.53 -7.70
N GLU A 79 3.07 -11.51 -8.56
CA GLU A 79 4.35 -11.65 -9.27
C GLU A 79 4.67 -10.42 -10.11
N ASN A 80 3.68 -9.88 -10.81
CA ASN A 80 3.88 -8.69 -11.63
C ASN A 80 4.27 -7.47 -10.79
N GLU A 81 3.58 -7.27 -9.69
CA GLU A 81 3.87 -6.16 -8.78
C GLU A 81 5.26 -6.30 -8.15
N GLU A 82 5.63 -7.52 -7.77
CA GLU A 82 6.96 -7.78 -7.22
C GLU A 82 8.05 -7.46 -8.24
N ARG A 83 7.85 -7.81 -9.51
CA ARG A 83 8.79 -7.49 -10.58
C ARG A 83 8.90 -5.99 -10.82
N ILE A 84 7.79 -5.27 -10.74
CA ILE A 84 7.80 -3.80 -10.82
C ILE A 84 8.65 -3.24 -9.68
N TYR A 85 8.42 -3.72 -8.46
CA TYR A 85 9.17 -3.28 -7.29
C TYR A 85 10.67 -3.50 -7.49
N ASN A 86 11.07 -4.64 -8.04
CA ASN A 86 12.46 -5.02 -8.25
C ASN A 86 13.10 -4.36 -9.47
N GLY A 87 12.34 -3.57 -10.24
CA GLY A 87 12.87 -2.94 -11.45
C GLY A 87 13.02 -3.89 -12.64
N GLU A 88 12.35 -5.02 -12.58
CA GLU A 88 12.45 -6.07 -13.61
C GLU A 88 11.36 -5.96 -14.67
N ARG A 89 10.48 -4.97 -14.55
CA ARG A 89 9.36 -4.78 -15.46
C ARG A 89 9.05 -3.29 -15.56
N ASP A 90 8.50 -2.88 -16.72
CA ASP A 90 8.03 -1.51 -16.92
C ASP A 90 7.05 -1.13 -15.82
N ALA A 91 7.33 -0.01 -15.18
CA ALA A 91 6.55 0.45 -14.04
C ALA A 91 5.20 1.06 -14.42
N GLY A 92 5.01 1.44 -15.70
CA GLY A 92 3.75 2.05 -16.12
C GLY A 92 3.46 3.33 -15.35
N THR A 93 2.32 3.35 -14.62
CA THR A 93 1.92 4.50 -13.81
C THR A 93 2.56 4.52 -12.42
N TRP A 94 3.28 3.48 -12.05
CA TRP A 94 3.99 3.46 -10.77
C TRP A 94 5.18 4.41 -10.79
N ARG A 95 5.41 5.11 -9.69
CA ARG A 95 6.53 6.04 -9.52
C ARG A 95 7.20 5.79 -8.18
N LYS A 96 8.50 6.04 -8.11
CA LYS A 96 9.20 6.03 -6.82
C LYS A 96 8.62 7.10 -5.91
N ALA A 97 8.35 6.73 -4.66
CA ALA A 97 7.75 7.64 -3.70
C ALA A 97 8.74 8.70 -3.18
N ASN A 98 10.02 8.46 -3.36
CA ASN A 98 11.07 9.38 -2.93
C ASN A 98 11.91 9.86 -4.09
#